data_9e36cdf897578b931e8781f21bed57dd
#
_entry.id   9e36cdf897578b931e8781f21bed57dd
#
_cell.length_a   1.000
_cell.length_b   1.000
_cell.length_c   1.000
_cell.angle_alpha   90.00
_cell.angle_beta   90.00
_cell.angle_gamma   90.00
#
_symmetry.space_group_name_H-M   'P 1'
#
loop_
_entity.id
_entity.type
_entity.pdbx_description
1 polymer ?
#
loop_
_entity_poly.entity_id
_entity_poly.type
_entity_poly.pdbx_seq_one_letter_code
_entity_poly.pdbx_strand_id
1 'polypeptide(L)'
;MIYIPCYDVLTLPDVSCYFRLDYLNAMADEPVNVGDKVLFLMLTREKESEEIVPEDVFPIAVRGVVESIDSQWALVHTTNRVNLDSIQIEGKKFHLEMRMRPDLDDLDPDEKQERFQNMRAAMLQAFQGSQWMQGDRSYMLRWKNMNEIVTFTSALLKIDDEEKFEILKEDSIAKRTELMEKAFYEALELFKVSSEAQSAQQETN
;
A
#
# COMPACT_ATOMS: atom_id res chain seq x y z
N MET A 1 5.47 4.55 19.12
CA MET A 1 5.34 4.43 17.63
C MET A 1 4.87 3.03 17.33
N ILE A 2 3.88 2.88 16.46
CA ILE A 2 3.32 1.59 16.07
C ILE A 2 4.04 1.14 14.80
N TYR A 3 4.57 -0.08 14.78
CA TYR A 3 5.25 -0.66 13.63
C TYR A 3 4.33 -1.69 12.97
N ILE A 4 4.06 -1.51 11.67
CA ILE A 4 3.21 -2.40 10.88
C ILE A 4 4.05 -3.06 9.80
N PRO A 5 4.47 -4.31 9.99
CA PRO A 5 5.11 -5.09 8.94
C PRO A 5 4.09 -5.36 7.82
N CYS A 6 4.48 -5.07 6.58
CA CYS A 6 3.64 -5.27 5.40
C CYS A 6 4.35 -6.20 4.43
N TYR A 7 3.70 -7.29 4.08
CA TYR A 7 4.10 -8.18 3.00
C TYR A 7 3.03 -8.15 1.90
N ASP A 8 3.43 -8.25 0.65
CA ASP A 8 2.57 -8.17 -0.55
C ASP A 8 1.78 -6.86 -0.75
N VAL A 9 1.90 -5.89 0.15
CA VAL A 9 1.23 -4.60 0.03
C VAL A 9 2.25 -3.48 -0.10
N LEU A 10 2.19 -2.74 -1.21
CA LEU A 10 2.95 -1.51 -1.37
C LEU A 10 2.21 -0.36 -0.68
N THR A 11 2.76 0.10 0.44
CA THR A 11 2.25 1.30 1.10
C THR A 11 2.97 2.54 0.58
N LEU A 12 2.21 3.55 0.14
CA LEU A 12 2.71 4.82 -0.41
C LEU A 12 2.24 6.00 0.45
N PRO A 13 2.86 7.19 0.33
CA PRO A 13 2.36 8.43 0.95
C PRO A 13 0.96 8.83 0.48
N ASP A 14 0.28 9.65 1.26
CA ASP A 14 -1.06 10.20 0.97
C ASP A 14 -2.14 9.13 0.74
N VAL A 15 -2.07 8.03 1.48
CA VAL A 15 -3.03 6.93 1.46
C VAL A 15 -3.74 6.82 2.80
N SER A 16 -5.05 6.61 2.76
CA SER A 16 -5.86 6.38 3.95
C SER A 16 -6.24 4.90 4.07
N CYS A 17 -5.77 4.25 5.13
CA CYS A 17 -5.97 2.83 5.41
C CYS A 17 -6.79 2.62 6.67
N TYR A 18 -7.77 1.71 6.61
CA TYR A 18 -8.53 1.29 7.78
C TYR A 18 -7.92 0.03 8.39
N PHE A 19 -7.67 0.07 9.68
CA PHE A 19 -7.19 -1.07 10.47
C PHE A 19 -8.19 -1.41 11.57
N ARG A 20 -8.32 -2.69 11.87
CA ARG A 20 -9.04 -3.08 13.09
C ARG A 20 -8.26 -2.55 14.29
N LEU A 21 -8.99 -1.95 15.22
CA LEU A 21 -8.38 -1.34 16.42
C LEU A 21 -7.68 -2.38 17.29
N ASP A 22 -8.23 -3.61 17.38
CA ASP A 22 -7.60 -4.72 18.11
C ASP A 22 -6.25 -5.13 17.50
N TYR A 23 -6.13 -5.12 16.17
CA TYR A 23 -4.87 -5.38 15.47
C TYR A 23 -3.81 -4.32 15.80
N LEU A 24 -4.16 -3.03 15.71
CA LEU A 24 -3.20 -1.96 16.03
C LEU A 24 -2.80 -1.98 17.51
N ASN A 25 -3.73 -2.27 18.42
CA ASN A 25 -3.43 -2.42 19.85
C ASN A 25 -2.48 -3.60 20.12
N ALA A 26 -2.55 -4.68 19.32
CA ALA A 26 -1.63 -5.80 19.46
C ALA A 26 -0.20 -5.47 18.98
N MET A 27 -0.04 -4.45 18.12
CA MET A 27 1.26 -3.95 17.60
C MET A 27 1.82 -2.79 18.42
N ALA A 28 1.06 -2.25 19.36
CA ALA A 28 1.43 -1.09 20.17
C ALA A 28 1.77 -1.52 21.61
N ASP A 29 2.68 -0.78 22.25
CA ASP A 29 3.01 -0.98 23.68
C ASP A 29 1.90 -0.45 24.62
N GLU A 30 1.09 0.49 24.15
CA GLU A 30 0.00 1.15 24.87
C GLU A 30 -1.25 1.22 24.00
N PRO A 31 -2.45 1.42 24.56
CA PRO A 31 -3.66 1.60 23.76
C PRO A 31 -3.52 2.72 22.74
N VAL A 32 -3.90 2.43 21.50
CA VAL A 32 -3.78 3.34 20.37
C VAL A 32 -4.69 4.55 20.50
N ASN A 33 -4.15 5.74 20.25
CA ASN A 33 -4.85 7.01 20.32
C ASN A 33 -4.76 7.77 18.99
N VAL A 34 -5.68 8.69 18.77
CA VAL A 34 -5.60 9.65 17.66
C VAL A 34 -4.33 10.49 17.81
N GLY A 35 -3.59 10.65 16.73
CA GLY A 35 -2.29 11.32 16.70
C GLY A 35 -1.09 10.40 16.88
N ASP A 36 -1.30 9.12 17.22
CA ASP A 36 -0.21 8.15 17.30
C ASP A 36 0.47 7.97 15.95
N LYS A 37 1.81 7.85 16.02
CA LYS A 37 2.64 7.67 14.84
C LYS A 37 2.73 6.20 14.48
N VAL A 38 2.57 5.94 13.19
CA VAL A 38 2.66 4.60 12.60
C VAL A 38 3.83 4.57 11.61
N LEU A 39 4.50 3.43 11.52
CA LEU A 39 5.53 3.17 10.51
C LEU A 39 5.21 1.85 9.80
N PHE A 40 4.99 1.93 8.50
CA PHE A 40 4.78 0.79 7.63
C PHE A 40 6.14 0.28 7.14
N LEU A 41 6.46 -0.95 7.50
CA LEU A 41 7.72 -1.63 7.16
C LEU A 41 7.44 -2.64 6.06
N MET A 42 7.92 -2.39 4.85
CA MET A 42 7.78 -3.34 3.76
C MET A 42 8.75 -4.51 3.96
N LEU A 43 8.22 -5.74 3.92
CA LEU A 43 9.00 -6.96 4.07
C LEU A 43 9.38 -7.55 2.72
N THR A 44 10.54 -8.20 2.64
CA THR A 44 11.04 -8.93 1.46
C THR A 44 10.41 -10.31 1.32
N ARG A 45 9.80 -10.82 2.38
CA ARG A 45 9.13 -12.13 2.42
C ARG A 45 8.11 -12.20 3.55
N GLU A 46 7.15 -13.10 3.42
CA GLU A 46 6.16 -13.35 4.45
C GLU A 46 6.82 -13.92 5.72
N LYS A 47 6.54 -13.28 6.84
CA LYS A 47 7.05 -13.64 8.16
C LYS A 47 6.03 -13.34 9.24
N GLU A 48 5.98 -14.19 10.24
CA GLU A 48 5.34 -13.86 11.50
C GLU A 48 6.13 -12.77 12.22
N SER A 49 5.43 -11.88 12.92
CA SER A 49 6.05 -10.69 13.55
C SER A 49 7.24 -11.02 14.47
N GLU A 50 7.23 -12.22 15.08
CA GLU A 50 8.29 -12.68 15.99
C GLU A 50 9.53 -13.26 15.26
N GLU A 51 9.39 -13.55 13.97
CA GLU A 51 10.43 -14.15 13.13
C GLU A 51 11.14 -13.14 12.22
N ILE A 52 10.68 -11.88 12.23
CA ILE A 52 11.25 -10.83 11.41
C ILE A 52 12.67 -10.52 11.92
N VAL A 53 13.61 -10.50 10.99
CA VAL A 53 15.00 -10.06 11.22
C VAL A 53 15.29 -8.82 10.39
N PRO A 54 16.35 -8.04 10.71
CA PRO A 54 16.66 -6.80 9.99
C PRO A 54 16.76 -6.95 8.47
N GLU A 55 17.25 -8.10 7.99
CA GLU A 55 17.43 -8.41 6.57
C GLU A 55 16.11 -8.65 5.83
N ASP A 56 15.02 -8.88 6.56
CA ASP A 56 13.68 -9.03 5.99
C ASP A 56 12.99 -7.70 5.70
N VAL A 57 13.55 -6.58 6.22
CA VAL A 57 12.93 -5.25 6.11
C VAL A 57 13.61 -4.43 5.01
N PHE A 58 12.85 -3.91 4.06
CA PHE A 58 13.37 -2.94 3.09
C PHE A 58 13.87 -1.67 3.78
N PRO A 59 14.93 -1.04 3.26
CA PRO A 59 15.55 0.12 3.89
C PRO A 59 14.75 1.42 3.72
N ILE A 60 13.55 1.35 3.17
CA ILE A 60 12.63 2.47 3.03
C ILE A 60 11.30 2.09 3.63
N ALA A 61 10.77 2.96 4.48
CA ALA A 61 9.49 2.80 5.16
C ALA A 61 8.58 4.01 4.90
N VAL A 62 7.28 3.87 5.20
CA VAL A 62 6.31 4.95 5.07
C VAL A 62 5.75 5.30 6.45
N ARG A 63 5.80 6.57 6.81
CA ARG A 63 5.22 7.08 8.05
C ARG A 63 3.74 7.34 7.86
N GLY A 64 3.00 7.21 8.96
CA GLY A 64 1.60 7.58 9.02
C GLY A 64 1.23 8.10 10.40
N VAL A 65 -0.02 8.51 10.53
CA VAL A 65 -0.63 8.98 11.75
C VAL A 65 -2.04 8.42 11.87
N VAL A 66 -2.46 8.07 13.08
CA VAL A 66 -3.84 7.69 13.37
C VAL A 66 -4.69 8.95 13.35
N GLU A 67 -5.55 9.12 12.34
CA GLU A 67 -6.39 10.29 12.15
C GLU A 67 -7.68 10.23 12.96
N SER A 68 -8.28 9.06 13.04
CA SER A 68 -9.52 8.85 13.77
C SER A 68 -9.65 7.43 14.27
N ILE A 69 -10.42 7.24 15.31
CA ILE A 69 -10.74 5.95 15.90
C ILE A 69 -12.26 5.90 16.16
N ASP A 70 -12.90 4.83 15.75
CA ASP A 70 -14.23 4.46 16.18
C ASP A 70 -14.20 3.22 17.08
N SER A 71 -15.35 2.58 17.34
CA SER A 71 -15.44 1.43 18.26
C SER A 71 -14.63 0.20 17.83
N GLN A 72 -14.34 0.03 16.55
CA GLN A 72 -13.72 -1.17 15.98
C GLN A 72 -12.57 -0.88 15.03
N TRP A 73 -12.51 0.33 14.46
CA TRP A 73 -11.59 0.69 13.38
C TRP A 73 -10.80 1.95 13.71
N ALA A 74 -9.59 1.99 13.25
CA ALA A 74 -8.76 3.18 13.21
C ALA A 74 -8.44 3.54 11.76
N LEU A 75 -8.56 4.81 11.42
CA LEU A 75 -8.11 5.36 10.15
C LEU A 75 -6.68 5.85 10.33
N VAL A 76 -5.77 5.29 9.55
CA VAL A 76 -4.37 5.72 9.49
C VAL A 76 -4.13 6.39 8.14
N HIS A 77 -3.65 7.62 8.18
CA HIS A 77 -3.19 8.35 6.99
C HIS A 77 -1.68 8.29 6.88
N THR A 78 -1.19 7.84 5.74
CA THR A 78 0.25 7.82 5.43
C THR A 78 0.72 9.19 5.00
N THR A 79 1.93 9.58 5.39
CA THR A 79 2.40 10.95 5.16
C THR A 79 3.62 11.03 4.26
N ASN A 80 4.71 10.38 4.62
CA ASN A 80 5.97 10.53 3.91
C ASN A 80 6.88 9.30 4.04
N ARG A 81 7.79 9.17 3.10
CA ARG A 81 8.81 8.13 3.10
C ARG A 81 9.97 8.50 4.03
N VAL A 82 10.60 7.47 4.60
CA VAL A 82 11.82 7.59 5.39
C VAL A 82 12.82 6.52 4.97
N ASN A 83 14.10 6.86 5.02
CA ASN A 83 15.17 5.86 4.99
C ASN A 83 15.36 5.30 6.40
N LEU A 84 15.56 3.99 6.50
CA LEU A 84 15.97 3.31 7.72
C LEU A 84 17.49 3.21 7.71
N ASP A 85 18.14 4.02 8.54
CA ASP A 85 19.60 4.07 8.63
C ASP A 85 20.16 2.95 9.54
N SER A 86 19.35 2.49 10.51
CA SER A 86 19.66 1.37 11.40
C SER A 86 18.40 0.60 11.74
N ILE A 87 18.46 -0.72 11.69
CA ILE A 87 17.37 -1.63 12.03
C ILE A 87 17.89 -2.62 13.06
N GLN A 88 17.30 -2.59 14.26
CA GLN A 88 17.56 -3.59 15.31
C GLN A 88 16.20 -4.14 15.75
N ILE A 89 16.09 -5.44 15.86
CA ILE A 89 14.86 -6.13 16.23
C ILE A 89 15.14 -7.07 17.40
N GLU A 90 14.44 -6.87 18.50
CA GLU A 90 14.51 -7.71 19.69
C GLU A 90 13.13 -8.30 19.99
N GLY A 91 12.88 -9.52 19.53
CA GLY A 91 11.54 -10.13 19.56
C GLY A 91 10.55 -9.31 18.72
N LYS A 92 9.53 -8.74 19.36
CA LYS A 92 8.54 -7.87 18.70
C LYS A 92 8.90 -6.38 18.69
N LYS A 93 10.02 -5.99 19.30
CA LYS A 93 10.41 -4.59 19.42
C LYS A 93 11.35 -4.17 18.33
N PHE A 94 10.98 -3.10 17.65
CA PHE A 94 11.77 -2.47 16.61
C PHE A 94 12.47 -1.23 17.17
N HIS A 95 13.78 -1.18 17.00
CA HIS A 95 14.62 -0.02 17.30
C HIS A 95 15.18 0.49 15.98
N LEU A 96 14.67 1.61 15.50
CA LEU A 96 14.95 2.13 14.16
C LEU A 96 15.51 3.53 14.25
N GLU A 97 16.64 3.77 13.56
CA GLU A 97 17.09 5.12 13.23
C GLU A 97 16.60 5.44 11.81
N MET A 98 15.98 6.60 11.67
CA MET A 98 15.36 6.97 10.41
C MET A 98 15.55 8.45 10.09
N ARG A 99 15.67 8.76 8.81
CA ARG A 99 15.66 10.13 8.30
C ARG A 99 14.66 10.30 7.18
N MET A 100 14.17 11.52 7.05
CA MET A 100 13.21 11.88 6.00
C MET A 100 13.78 11.62 4.61
N ARG A 101 12.92 11.07 3.74
CA ARG A 101 13.19 10.92 2.31
C ARG A 101 12.19 11.77 1.54
N PRO A 102 12.57 13.03 1.18
CA PRO A 102 11.68 13.94 0.48
C PRO A 102 11.42 13.48 -0.95
N ASP A 103 10.23 13.72 -1.44
CA ASP A 103 9.88 13.58 -2.83
C ASP A 103 10.35 14.80 -3.64
N LEU A 104 10.72 14.57 -4.88
CA LEU A 104 10.92 15.62 -5.88
C LEU A 104 9.59 15.83 -6.62
N ASP A 105 8.96 16.98 -6.37
CA ASP A 105 7.68 17.37 -7.00
C ASP A 105 7.94 17.94 -8.39
N ASP A 106 8.08 17.06 -9.38
CA ASP A 106 8.45 17.32 -10.76
C ASP A 106 7.37 16.90 -11.77
N LEU A 107 6.15 16.61 -11.30
CA LEU A 107 5.00 16.26 -12.13
C LEU A 107 3.96 17.39 -12.11
N ASP A 108 3.54 17.81 -13.30
CA ASP A 108 2.48 18.81 -13.45
C ASP A 108 1.17 18.35 -12.78
N PRO A 109 0.50 19.22 -11.99
CA PRO A 109 -0.73 18.85 -11.28
C PRO A 109 -1.87 18.40 -12.19
N ASP A 110 -2.04 19.01 -13.38
CA ASP A 110 -3.10 18.64 -14.31
C ASP A 110 -2.80 17.27 -14.94
N GLU A 111 -1.54 17.01 -15.30
CA GLU A 111 -1.08 15.71 -15.77
C GLU A 111 -1.26 14.63 -14.70
N LYS A 112 -0.91 14.91 -13.45
CA LYS A 112 -1.11 14.00 -12.31
C LYS A 112 -2.59 13.64 -12.16
N GLN A 113 -3.47 14.62 -12.30
CA GLN A 113 -4.92 14.40 -12.21
C GLN A 113 -5.45 13.59 -13.39
N GLU A 114 -5.00 13.84 -14.61
CA GLU A 114 -5.38 13.09 -15.80
C GLU A 114 -4.98 11.61 -15.67
N ARG A 115 -3.73 11.34 -15.30
CA ARG A 115 -3.22 9.97 -15.10
C ARG A 115 -4.01 9.23 -14.02
N PHE A 116 -4.33 9.89 -12.91
CA PHE A 116 -5.19 9.31 -11.87
C PHE A 116 -6.57 8.93 -12.41
N GLN A 117 -7.24 9.80 -13.18
CA GLN A 117 -8.56 9.49 -13.74
C GLN A 117 -8.50 8.32 -14.72
N ASN A 118 -7.45 8.22 -15.52
CA ASN A 118 -7.24 7.13 -16.47
C ASN A 118 -7.06 5.78 -15.74
N MET A 119 -6.21 5.72 -14.73
CA MET A 119 -6.01 4.51 -13.92
C MET A 119 -7.31 4.10 -13.22
N ARG A 120 -8.02 5.04 -12.61
CA ARG A 120 -9.30 4.80 -11.93
C ARG A 120 -10.35 4.27 -12.90
N ALA A 121 -10.46 4.83 -14.10
CA ALA A 121 -11.40 4.37 -15.13
C ALA A 121 -11.06 2.95 -15.59
N ALA A 122 -9.79 2.66 -15.85
CA ALA A 122 -9.32 1.33 -16.25
C ALA A 122 -9.63 0.28 -15.18
N MET A 123 -9.42 0.61 -13.91
CA MET A 123 -9.75 -0.28 -12.81
C MET A 123 -11.25 -0.54 -12.69
N LEU A 124 -12.07 0.50 -12.70
CA LEU A 124 -13.53 0.35 -12.65
C LEU A 124 -14.06 -0.50 -13.81
N GLN A 125 -13.47 -0.35 -14.99
CA GLN A 125 -13.82 -1.16 -16.16
C GLN A 125 -13.43 -2.63 -15.99
N ALA A 126 -12.21 -2.92 -15.54
CA ALA A 126 -11.71 -4.27 -15.40
C ALA A 126 -12.48 -5.09 -14.35
N PHE A 127 -12.92 -4.44 -13.30
CA PHE A 127 -13.70 -5.08 -12.23
C PHE A 127 -15.22 -5.05 -12.49
N GLN A 128 -15.65 -4.47 -13.61
CA GLN A 128 -17.07 -4.45 -13.98
C GLN A 128 -17.57 -5.87 -14.26
N GLY A 129 -18.49 -6.34 -13.42
CA GLY A 129 -19.05 -7.70 -13.55
C GLY A 129 -18.33 -8.79 -12.77
N SER A 130 -17.17 -8.52 -12.16
CA SER A 130 -16.48 -9.48 -11.29
C SER A 130 -17.21 -9.69 -9.97
N GLN A 131 -17.17 -10.91 -9.43
CA GLN A 131 -17.75 -11.23 -8.11
C GLN A 131 -17.10 -10.41 -6.98
N TRP A 132 -15.85 -10.00 -7.14
CA TRP A 132 -15.12 -9.14 -6.21
C TRP A 132 -15.77 -7.77 -6.00
N MET A 133 -16.57 -7.32 -6.97
CA MET A 133 -17.26 -6.03 -6.97
C MET A 133 -18.72 -6.12 -6.55
N GLN A 134 -19.21 -7.26 -6.08
CA GLN A 134 -20.57 -7.35 -5.52
C GLN A 134 -20.69 -6.66 -4.15
N GLY A 135 -19.53 -6.26 -3.56
CA GLY A 135 -19.46 -5.39 -2.40
C GLY A 135 -19.60 -3.89 -2.73
N ASP A 136 -19.31 -3.06 -1.76
CA ASP A 136 -19.45 -1.61 -1.85
C ASP A 136 -18.44 -0.94 -2.81
N ARG A 137 -18.84 -0.73 -4.08
CA ARG A 137 -18.04 0.04 -5.07
C ARG A 137 -17.74 1.48 -4.60
N SER A 138 -18.47 1.98 -3.61
CA SER A 138 -18.31 3.35 -3.14
C SER A 138 -16.92 3.63 -2.58
N TYR A 139 -16.20 2.59 -2.12
CA TYR A 139 -14.83 2.74 -1.65
C TYR A 139 -13.87 3.20 -2.76
N MET A 140 -13.91 2.55 -3.93
CA MET A 140 -13.08 2.93 -5.08
C MET A 140 -13.42 4.32 -5.63
N LEU A 141 -14.68 4.72 -5.51
CA LEU A 141 -15.11 6.04 -5.94
C LEU A 141 -14.60 7.16 -5.01
N ARG A 142 -14.16 6.83 -3.80
CA ARG A 142 -13.60 7.77 -2.82
C ARG A 142 -12.11 8.01 -2.97
N TRP A 143 -11.39 7.19 -3.79
CA TRP A 143 -9.97 7.41 -4.02
C TRP A 143 -9.69 8.78 -4.61
N LYS A 144 -8.64 9.42 -4.11
CA LYS A 144 -8.29 10.80 -4.39
C LYS A 144 -7.02 10.93 -5.24
N ASN A 145 -6.20 9.88 -5.28
CA ASN A 145 -4.90 9.90 -5.94
C ASN A 145 -4.48 8.50 -6.41
N MET A 146 -3.40 8.43 -7.21
CA MET A 146 -2.87 7.19 -7.75
C MET A 146 -2.27 6.29 -6.68
N ASN A 147 -1.70 6.86 -5.61
CA ASN A 147 -1.09 6.10 -4.53
C ASN A 147 -2.13 5.21 -3.83
N GLU A 148 -3.37 5.71 -3.65
CA GLU A 148 -4.48 4.91 -3.11
C GLU A 148 -4.84 3.74 -4.03
N ILE A 149 -4.88 3.96 -5.36
CA ILE A 149 -5.14 2.89 -6.33
C ILE A 149 -4.06 1.82 -6.24
N VAL A 150 -2.78 2.22 -6.33
CA VAL A 150 -1.66 1.29 -6.37
C VAL A 150 -1.48 0.54 -5.05
N THR A 151 -1.61 1.22 -3.91
CA THR A 151 -1.57 0.57 -2.60
C THR A 151 -2.65 -0.50 -2.47
N PHE A 152 -3.90 -0.16 -2.83
CA PHE A 152 -5.01 -1.12 -2.78
C PHE A 152 -4.83 -2.28 -3.75
N THR A 153 -4.37 -2.00 -4.97
CA THR A 153 -4.26 -3.02 -6.02
C THR A 153 -3.00 -3.86 -5.92
N SER A 154 -1.96 -3.41 -5.23
CA SER A 154 -0.66 -4.09 -5.17
C SER A 154 -0.77 -5.54 -4.64
N ALA A 155 -1.57 -5.77 -3.60
CA ALA A 155 -1.82 -7.11 -3.08
C ALA A 155 -2.82 -7.89 -3.96
N LEU A 156 -3.86 -7.21 -4.46
CA LEU A 156 -4.93 -7.84 -5.23
C LEU A 156 -4.47 -8.30 -6.61
N LEU A 157 -3.66 -7.48 -7.30
CA LEU A 157 -3.15 -7.74 -8.63
C LEU A 157 -1.77 -8.42 -8.64
N LYS A 158 -1.21 -8.72 -7.47
CA LYS A 158 0.09 -9.38 -7.31
C LYS A 158 1.21 -8.71 -8.10
N ILE A 159 1.35 -7.40 -7.90
CA ILE A 159 2.52 -6.66 -8.40
C ILE A 159 3.79 -7.30 -7.81
N ASP A 160 4.81 -7.48 -8.63
CA ASP A 160 6.09 -8.07 -8.23
C ASP A 160 6.77 -7.27 -7.12
N ASP A 161 7.46 -7.94 -6.20
CA ASP A 161 8.08 -7.30 -5.04
C ASP A 161 9.24 -6.38 -5.44
N GLU A 162 9.99 -6.71 -6.49
CA GLU A 162 11.05 -5.85 -7.02
C GLU A 162 10.44 -4.56 -7.60
N GLU A 163 9.32 -4.66 -8.32
CA GLU A 163 8.60 -3.48 -8.85
C GLU A 163 8.05 -2.61 -7.72
N LYS A 164 7.44 -3.20 -6.68
CA LYS A 164 6.97 -2.47 -5.48
C LYS A 164 8.11 -1.69 -4.85
N PHE A 165 9.28 -2.31 -4.73
CA PHE A 165 10.44 -1.67 -4.12
C PHE A 165 11.00 -0.54 -5.00
N GLU A 166 11.10 -0.72 -6.32
CA GLU A 166 11.54 0.34 -7.23
C GLU A 166 10.58 1.54 -7.21
N ILE A 167 9.27 1.30 -7.14
CA ILE A 167 8.28 2.37 -6.95
C ILE A 167 8.52 3.13 -5.63
N LEU A 168 8.73 2.39 -4.53
CA LEU A 168 8.94 3.00 -3.22
C LEU A 168 10.27 3.78 -3.14
N LYS A 169 11.27 3.34 -3.89
CA LYS A 169 12.62 3.91 -3.92
C LYS A 169 12.72 5.17 -4.78
N GLU A 170 11.87 5.34 -5.81
CA GLU A 170 11.96 6.48 -6.73
C GLU A 170 11.56 7.79 -6.05
N ASP A 171 12.43 8.81 -6.11
CA ASP A 171 12.20 10.09 -5.47
C ASP A 171 11.47 11.09 -6.39
N SER A 172 11.64 11.01 -7.71
CA SER A 172 10.91 11.80 -8.68
C SER A 172 9.44 11.35 -8.72
N ILE A 173 8.51 12.27 -8.46
CA ILE A 173 7.07 11.97 -8.54
C ILE A 173 6.69 11.57 -9.98
N ALA A 174 7.26 12.24 -10.99
CA ALA A 174 6.99 11.93 -12.39
C ALA A 174 7.39 10.48 -12.73
N LYS A 175 8.64 10.09 -12.41
CA LYS A 175 9.13 8.73 -12.66
C LYS A 175 8.42 7.68 -11.83
N ARG A 176 8.15 7.98 -10.55
CA ARG A 176 7.38 7.06 -9.70
C ARG A 176 5.98 6.82 -10.25
N THR A 177 5.36 7.87 -10.80
CA THR A 177 4.06 7.74 -11.48
C THR A 177 4.14 6.82 -12.70
N GLU A 178 5.18 6.95 -13.53
CA GLU A 178 5.40 6.05 -14.66
C GLU A 178 5.58 4.58 -14.23
N LEU A 179 6.36 4.34 -13.17
CA LEU A 179 6.54 3.00 -12.61
C LEU A 179 5.21 2.44 -12.06
N MET A 180 4.44 3.26 -11.36
CA MET A 180 3.13 2.86 -10.83
C MET A 180 2.15 2.50 -11.96
N GLU A 181 2.08 3.32 -13.01
CA GLU A 181 1.23 3.04 -14.18
C GLU A 181 1.63 1.74 -14.87
N LYS A 182 2.94 1.55 -15.13
CA LYS A 182 3.45 0.33 -15.74
C LYS A 182 3.03 -0.90 -14.94
N ALA A 183 3.39 -0.96 -13.65
CA ALA A 183 3.08 -2.10 -12.78
C ALA A 183 1.56 -2.35 -12.68
N PHE A 184 0.77 -1.29 -12.57
CA PHE A 184 -0.69 -1.38 -12.50
C PHE A 184 -1.29 -1.96 -13.79
N TYR A 185 -0.92 -1.46 -14.97
CA TYR A 185 -1.50 -1.93 -16.22
C TYR A 185 -1.05 -3.36 -16.57
N GLU A 186 0.21 -3.72 -16.32
CA GLU A 186 0.69 -5.09 -16.49
C GLU A 186 -0.06 -6.08 -15.58
N ALA A 187 -0.22 -5.76 -14.30
CA ALA A 187 -0.98 -6.57 -13.37
C ALA A 187 -2.48 -6.66 -13.73
N LEU A 188 -3.06 -5.57 -14.24
CA LEU A 188 -4.45 -5.52 -14.66
C LEU A 188 -4.71 -6.42 -15.88
N GLU A 189 -3.80 -6.46 -16.84
CA GLU A 189 -3.90 -7.36 -18.00
C GLU A 189 -3.82 -8.84 -17.57
N LEU A 190 -2.91 -9.18 -16.67
CA LEU A 190 -2.85 -10.54 -16.11
C LEU A 190 -4.13 -10.94 -15.38
N PHE A 191 -4.73 -10.00 -14.65
CA PHE A 191 -6.00 -10.23 -13.97
C PHE A 191 -7.14 -10.50 -14.96
N LYS A 192 -7.24 -9.75 -16.05
CA LYS A 192 -8.27 -9.96 -17.09
C LYS A 192 -8.15 -11.34 -17.72
N VAL A 193 -6.94 -11.72 -18.13
CA VAL A 193 -6.68 -13.05 -18.74
C VAL A 193 -7.06 -14.17 -17.77
N SER A 194 -6.71 -14.05 -16.49
CA SER A 194 -7.03 -15.06 -15.49
C SER A 194 -8.54 -15.17 -15.21
N SER A 195 -9.26 -14.04 -15.21
CA SER A 195 -10.71 -14.02 -15.00
C SER A 195 -11.51 -14.60 -16.18
N GLU A 196 -11.06 -14.35 -17.40
CA GLU A 196 -11.66 -14.94 -18.61
C GLU A 196 -11.46 -16.45 -18.67
N ALA A 197 -10.28 -16.95 -18.29
CA ALA A 197 -9.99 -18.39 -18.22
C ALA A 197 -10.85 -19.11 -17.17
N GLN A 198 -11.11 -18.48 -16.02
CA GLN A 198 -12.00 -19.04 -14.98
C GLN A 198 -13.46 -19.07 -15.43
N SER A 199 -13.94 -18.03 -16.12
CA SER A 199 -15.30 -17.98 -16.64
C SER A 199 -15.54 -19.05 -17.70
N ALA A 200 -14.60 -19.29 -18.61
CA ALA A 200 -14.68 -20.32 -19.64
C ALA A 200 -14.69 -21.75 -19.05
N GLN A 201 -14.04 -21.99 -17.92
CA GLN A 201 -14.07 -23.29 -17.23
C GLN A 201 -15.40 -23.56 -16.52
N GLN A 202 -16.09 -22.51 -16.04
CA GLN A 202 -17.39 -22.63 -15.39
C GLN A 202 -18.53 -22.90 -16.37
N GLU A 203 -18.41 -22.44 -17.62
CA GLU A 203 -19.40 -22.69 -18.68
C GLU A 203 -19.29 -24.11 -19.28
N THR A 204 -18.21 -24.83 -19.00
CA THR A 204 -17.94 -26.17 -19.57
C THR A 204 -18.24 -27.31 -18.60
N ASN A 205 -18.63 -27.02 -17.36
CA ASN A 205 -19.04 -27.99 -16.33
C ASN A 205 -20.52 -27.88 -16.02
#